data_1d2afb1204490e81edf9fd0d8bb9adaf
#
_entry.id   1d2afb1204490e81edf9fd0d8bb9adaf
#
_cell.length_a   1.000
_cell.length_b   1.000
_cell.length_c   1.000
_cell.angle_alpha   90.00
_cell.angle_beta   90.00
_cell.angle_gamma   90.00
#
_symmetry.space_group_name_H-M   'P 1'
#
loop_
_entity.id
_entity.type
_entity.pdbx_description
1 polymer ?
#
loop_
_entity_poly.entity_id
_entity_poly.type
_entity_poly.pdbx_seq_one_letter_code
_entity_poly.pdbx_strand_id
1 'polypeptide(L)'
;MKSRYLTENEVETLRASMGRRQWLPLQVARETGLRIEDVLELRPEQIEGRELRYVARKTGKAGSAKLSEATASALKQSARGGWCFPSPILPGQHLTRQAVWAGMKRAAKRSGVDLRGCSPHSLRKVYGVDVYTKQGFEAARQALQHERPDVTRLYTLSDWTTGENADRPLTRGDLPILLAKIQDEISEMVKKSDK
;
A
#
# COMPACT_ATOMS: atom_id res chain seq x y z
N MET A 1 -11.35 10.99 -6.02
CA MET A 1 -10.70 11.52 -4.81
C MET A 1 -9.43 10.72 -4.57
N LYS A 2 -8.26 11.37 -4.43
CA LYS A 2 -6.99 10.67 -4.14
C LYS A 2 -6.98 10.27 -2.68
N SER A 3 -6.64 8.99 -2.35
CA SER A 3 -6.56 8.54 -0.96
C SER A 3 -5.37 9.21 -0.26
N ARG A 4 -5.52 9.59 1.04
CA ARG A 4 -4.39 10.07 1.83
C ARG A 4 -3.49 8.91 2.29
N TYR A 5 -2.30 9.23 2.67
CA TYR A 5 -1.36 8.36 3.38
C TYR A 5 -1.88 8.07 4.81
N LEU A 6 -1.54 6.90 5.33
CA LEU A 6 -1.73 6.56 6.75
C LEU A 6 -0.36 6.57 7.42
N THR A 7 -0.25 7.26 8.54
CA THR A 7 0.97 7.21 9.37
C THR A 7 1.17 5.81 9.94
N GLU A 8 2.39 5.47 10.33
CA GLU A 8 2.70 4.17 10.92
C GLU A 8 1.86 3.91 12.19
N ASN A 9 1.70 4.93 13.03
CA ASN A 9 0.88 4.83 14.24
C ASN A 9 -0.61 4.54 13.92
N GLU A 10 -1.17 5.19 12.88
CA GLU A 10 -2.54 4.90 12.42
C GLU A 10 -2.67 3.47 11.89
N VAL A 11 -1.65 3.01 11.14
CA VAL A 11 -1.60 1.63 10.61
C VAL A 11 -1.58 0.62 11.75
N GLU A 12 -0.72 0.78 12.75
CA GLU A 12 -0.63 -0.12 13.89
C GLU A 12 -1.89 -0.08 14.77
N THR A 13 -2.48 1.10 14.96
CA THR A 13 -3.73 1.26 15.69
C THR A 13 -4.90 0.56 14.99
N LEU A 14 -4.99 0.68 13.65
CA LEU A 14 -5.96 -0.05 12.85
C LEU A 14 -5.73 -1.56 12.93
N ARG A 15 -4.46 -1.99 12.79
CA ARG A 15 -4.07 -3.39 12.90
C ARG A 15 -4.51 -4.01 14.22
N ALA A 16 -4.21 -3.34 15.33
CA ALA A 16 -4.60 -3.79 16.68
C ALA A 16 -6.13 -3.87 16.86
N SER A 17 -6.88 -3.01 16.14
CA SER A 17 -8.34 -2.94 16.21
C SER A 17 -9.07 -3.86 15.21
N MET A 18 -8.34 -4.57 14.35
CA MET A 18 -8.90 -5.49 13.34
C MET A 18 -8.60 -6.94 13.69
N GLY A 19 -9.57 -7.83 13.46
CA GLY A 19 -9.29 -9.26 13.53
C GLY A 19 -8.29 -9.70 12.44
N ARG A 20 -7.47 -10.71 12.75
CA ARG A 20 -6.41 -11.21 11.86
C ARG A 20 -6.87 -11.44 10.42
N ARG A 21 -8.03 -12.07 10.21
CA ARG A 21 -8.59 -12.31 8.87
C ARG A 21 -8.96 -11.04 8.12
N GLN A 22 -9.42 -10.01 8.83
CA GLN A 22 -9.81 -8.74 8.22
C GLN A 22 -8.60 -7.89 7.89
N TRP A 23 -7.52 -7.99 8.69
CA TRP A 23 -6.27 -7.26 8.47
C TRP A 23 -5.42 -7.88 7.36
N LEU A 24 -5.44 -9.20 7.18
CA LEU A 24 -4.54 -9.91 6.27
C LEU A 24 -4.49 -9.36 4.82
N PRO A 25 -5.62 -8.99 4.17
CA PRO A 25 -5.55 -8.35 2.84
C PRO A 25 -4.79 -7.02 2.85
N LEU A 26 -4.95 -6.24 3.91
CA LEU A 26 -4.28 -4.96 4.09
C LEU A 26 -2.78 -5.16 4.37
N GLN A 27 -2.43 -6.17 5.15
CA GLN A 27 -1.05 -6.57 5.39
C GLN A 27 -0.34 -6.94 4.10
N VAL A 28 -0.96 -7.73 3.24
CA VAL A 28 -0.40 -8.08 1.93
C VAL A 28 -0.21 -6.83 1.07
N ALA A 29 -1.19 -5.94 1.01
CA ALA A 29 -1.07 -4.68 0.27
C ALA A 29 0.08 -3.80 0.80
N ARG A 30 0.31 -3.78 2.11
CA ARG A 30 1.41 -3.06 2.76
C ARG A 30 2.78 -3.69 2.49
N GLU A 31 2.88 -5.03 2.45
CA GLU A 31 4.15 -5.74 2.19
C GLU A 31 4.56 -5.74 0.72
N THR A 32 3.60 -5.72 -0.20
CA THR A 32 3.84 -5.95 -1.63
C THR A 32 3.57 -4.75 -2.52
N GLY A 33 2.86 -3.75 -2.00
CA GLY A 33 2.38 -2.62 -2.78
C GLY A 33 1.30 -2.97 -3.81
N LEU A 34 0.75 -4.18 -3.84
CA LEU A 34 -0.32 -4.56 -4.75
C LEU A 34 -1.59 -3.73 -4.52
N ARG A 35 -2.37 -3.55 -5.58
CA ARG A 35 -3.72 -2.97 -5.44
C ARG A 35 -4.61 -3.94 -4.69
N ILE A 36 -5.54 -3.42 -3.90
CA ILE A 36 -6.39 -4.28 -3.07
C ILE A 36 -7.20 -5.29 -3.90
N GLU A 37 -7.63 -4.93 -5.10
CA GLU A 37 -8.30 -5.86 -6.01
C GLU A 37 -7.36 -7.01 -6.41
N ASP A 38 -6.10 -6.72 -6.77
CA ASP A 38 -5.10 -7.74 -7.12
C ASP A 38 -4.80 -8.64 -5.92
N VAL A 39 -4.76 -8.07 -4.69
CA VAL A 39 -4.59 -8.84 -3.45
C VAL A 39 -5.75 -9.81 -3.23
N LEU A 40 -6.99 -9.36 -3.37
CA LEU A 40 -8.17 -10.17 -3.07
C LEU A 40 -8.37 -11.35 -4.05
N GLU A 41 -7.84 -11.23 -5.26
CA GLU A 41 -7.85 -12.29 -6.27
C GLU A 41 -6.68 -13.29 -6.15
N LEU A 42 -5.84 -13.17 -5.11
CA LEU A 42 -4.71 -14.09 -4.91
C LEU A 42 -5.17 -15.53 -4.63
N ARG A 43 -4.43 -16.45 -5.22
CA ARG A 43 -4.61 -17.89 -5.08
C ARG A 43 -3.40 -18.51 -4.36
N PRO A 44 -3.60 -19.58 -3.58
CA PRO A 44 -2.51 -20.22 -2.84
C PRO A 44 -1.37 -20.73 -3.74
N GLU A 45 -1.67 -21.13 -4.98
CA GLU A 45 -0.69 -21.64 -5.96
C GLU A 45 0.31 -20.56 -6.40
N GLN A 46 -0.02 -19.29 -6.21
CA GLN A 46 0.86 -18.17 -6.51
C GLN A 46 1.94 -17.93 -5.45
N ILE A 47 1.89 -18.68 -4.32
CA ILE A 47 2.78 -18.48 -3.17
C ILE A 47 3.70 -19.69 -3.03
N GLU A 48 4.97 -19.49 -3.35
CA GLU A 48 6.05 -20.47 -3.16
C GLU A 48 7.01 -19.99 -2.07
N GLY A 49 7.04 -20.72 -0.93
CA GLY A 49 7.75 -20.22 0.24
C GLY A 49 7.25 -18.85 0.68
N ARG A 50 8.09 -17.85 0.51
CA ARG A 50 7.80 -16.43 0.78
C ARG A 50 7.63 -15.60 -0.50
N GLU A 51 7.84 -16.19 -1.65
CA GLU A 51 7.68 -15.53 -2.93
C GLU A 51 6.22 -15.59 -3.38
N LEU A 52 5.66 -14.43 -3.69
CA LEU A 52 4.37 -14.25 -4.30
C LEU A 52 4.56 -13.89 -5.77
N ARG A 53 4.05 -14.71 -6.68
CA ARG A 53 4.00 -14.41 -8.13
C ARG A 53 2.61 -13.93 -8.50
N TYR A 54 2.52 -12.85 -9.26
CA TYR A 54 1.22 -12.26 -9.63
C TYR A 54 1.24 -11.67 -11.04
N VAL A 55 0.05 -11.48 -11.59
CA VAL A 55 -0.16 -10.67 -12.80
C VAL A 55 -1.07 -9.51 -12.40
N ALA A 56 -0.58 -8.28 -12.56
CA ALA A 56 -1.33 -7.10 -12.21
C ALA A 56 -2.52 -6.91 -13.16
N ARG A 57 -3.74 -6.99 -12.66
CA ARG A 57 -4.98 -6.96 -13.43
C ARG A 57 -5.09 -5.75 -14.35
N LYS A 58 -4.72 -4.57 -13.86
CA LYS A 58 -4.85 -3.31 -14.62
C LYS A 58 -3.88 -3.20 -15.79
N THR A 59 -2.68 -3.78 -15.67
CA THR A 59 -1.59 -3.59 -16.64
C THR A 59 -1.21 -4.86 -17.38
N GLY A 60 -1.71 -6.04 -16.94
CA GLY A 60 -1.31 -7.34 -17.48
C GLY A 60 0.15 -7.72 -17.20
N LYS A 61 0.89 -6.90 -16.43
CA LYS A 61 2.31 -7.15 -16.14
C LYS A 61 2.47 -8.22 -15.07
N ALA A 62 3.26 -9.24 -15.37
CA ALA A 62 3.73 -10.20 -14.39
C ALA A 62 4.73 -9.54 -13.44
N GLY A 63 4.73 -10.01 -12.18
CA GLY A 63 5.67 -9.54 -11.16
C GLY A 63 5.79 -10.54 -10.03
N SER A 64 6.78 -10.32 -9.18
CA SER A 64 6.92 -11.04 -7.91
C SER A 64 7.11 -10.07 -6.76
N ALA A 65 6.77 -10.53 -5.56
CA ALA A 65 6.96 -9.78 -4.32
C ALA A 65 7.32 -10.76 -3.19
N LYS A 66 8.10 -10.27 -2.23
CA LYS A 66 8.51 -11.07 -1.07
C LYS A 66 7.60 -10.77 0.12
N LEU A 67 6.97 -11.80 0.65
CA LEU A 67 6.14 -11.74 1.85
C LEU A 67 6.98 -12.03 3.11
N SER A 68 6.52 -11.54 4.26
CA SER A 68 6.98 -12.07 5.54
C SER A 68 6.54 -13.53 5.67
N GLU A 69 7.28 -14.33 6.44
CA GLU A 69 6.94 -15.73 6.68
C GLU A 69 5.56 -15.87 7.33
N ALA A 70 5.27 -15.00 8.29
CA ALA A 70 3.98 -14.94 8.97
C ALA A 70 2.82 -14.67 8.00
N THR A 71 3.00 -13.74 7.04
CA THR A 71 1.98 -13.41 6.03
C THR A 71 1.80 -14.56 5.04
N ALA A 72 2.88 -15.14 4.53
CA ALA A 72 2.82 -16.28 3.61
C ALA A 72 2.11 -17.50 4.25
N SER A 73 2.46 -17.83 5.50
CA SER A 73 1.81 -18.89 6.27
C SER A 73 0.32 -18.58 6.50
N ALA A 74 -0.03 -17.35 6.88
CA ALA A 74 -1.40 -16.94 7.10
C ALA A 74 -2.26 -17.02 5.83
N LEU A 75 -1.70 -16.67 4.67
CA LEU A 75 -2.39 -16.78 3.38
C LEU A 75 -2.72 -18.25 3.04
N LYS A 76 -1.75 -19.14 3.19
CA LYS A 76 -1.96 -20.59 2.96
C LYS A 76 -3.00 -21.17 3.93
N GLN A 77 -2.95 -20.78 5.20
CA GLN A 77 -3.92 -21.22 6.22
C GLN A 77 -5.34 -20.69 5.99
N SER A 78 -5.49 -19.49 5.45
CA SER A 78 -6.80 -18.87 5.20
C SER A 78 -7.45 -19.37 3.90
N ALA A 79 -6.68 -19.98 3.01
CA ALA A 79 -7.15 -20.40 1.68
C ALA A 79 -8.29 -21.41 1.75
N ARG A 80 -9.37 -21.14 1.01
CA ARG A 80 -10.54 -22.02 0.83
C ARG A 80 -11.12 -21.77 -0.56
N GLY A 81 -11.58 -22.83 -1.22
CA GLY A 81 -12.22 -22.73 -2.53
C GLY A 81 -11.33 -22.08 -3.60
N GLY A 82 -10.00 -22.30 -3.52
CA GLY A 82 -9.03 -21.75 -4.46
C GLY A 82 -8.66 -20.27 -4.24
N TRP A 83 -9.14 -19.62 -3.17
CA TRP A 83 -8.84 -18.22 -2.86
C TRP A 83 -8.09 -18.07 -1.54
N CYS A 84 -7.05 -17.20 -1.50
CA CYS A 84 -6.41 -16.82 -0.25
C CYS A 84 -7.34 -16.00 0.67
N PHE A 85 -8.30 -15.32 0.09
CA PHE A 85 -9.29 -14.48 0.79
C PHE A 85 -10.72 -14.91 0.43
N PRO A 86 -11.19 -16.07 0.87
CA PRO A 86 -12.53 -16.54 0.55
C PRO A 86 -13.60 -15.64 1.18
N SER A 87 -14.69 -15.44 0.44
CA SER A 87 -15.86 -14.73 0.95
C SER A 87 -16.56 -15.57 2.04
N PRO A 88 -16.89 -14.99 3.19
CA PRO A 88 -17.66 -15.69 4.21
C PRO A 88 -19.15 -15.84 3.87
N ILE A 89 -19.64 -15.11 2.87
CA ILE A 89 -21.06 -14.99 2.51
C ILE A 89 -21.36 -15.73 1.21
N LEU A 90 -20.45 -15.63 0.23
CA LEU A 90 -20.64 -16.18 -1.11
C LEU A 90 -19.64 -17.33 -1.35
N PRO A 91 -20.06 -18.60 -1.25
CA PRO A 91 -19.21 -19.75 -1.53
C PRO A 91 -18.60 -19.68 -2.94
N GLY A 92 -17.31 -20.05 -3.06
CA GLY A 92 -16.59 -20.03 -4.32
C GLY A 92 -16.14 -18.63 -4.81
N GLN A 93 -16.49 -17.57 -4.10
CA GLN A 93 -16.07 -16.21 -4.38
C GLN A 93 -14.99 -15.76 -3.40
N HIS A 94 -14.19 -14.76 -3.82
CA HIS A 94 -13.26 -14.08 -2.92
C HIS A 94 -13.94 -12.90 -2.19
N LEU A 95 -13.27 -12.40 -1.15
CA LEU A 95 -13.68 -11.23 -0.39
C LEU A 95 -13.71 -9.99 -1.31
N THR A 96 -14.67 -9.09 -1.10
CA THR A 96 -14.77 -7.86 -1.89
C THR A 96 -14.02 -6.68 -1.27
N ARG A 97 -13.59 -5.72 -2.10
CA ARG A 97 -12.99 -4.46 -1.63
C ARG A 97 -13.92 -3.72 -0.65
N GLN A 98 -15.22 -3.74 -0.91
CA GLN A 98 -16.24 -3.11 -0.06
C GLN A 98 -16.25 -3.75 1.34
N ALA A 99 -16.12 -5.08 1.43
CA ALA A 99 -16.06 -5.78 2.71
C ALA A 99 -14.80 -5.42 3.51
N VAL A 100 -13.64 -5.32 2.84
CA VAL A 100 -12.39 -4.85 3.45
C VAL A 100 -12.55 -3.42 3.96
N TRP A 101 -13.10 -2.53 3.14
CA TRP A 101 -13.33 -1.14 3.53
C TRP A 101 -14.31 -1.00 4.69
N ALA A 102 -15.38 -1.78 4.70
CA ALA A 102 -16.30 -1.82 5.83
C ALA A 102 -15.60 -2.29 7.12
N GLY A 103 -14.68 -3.26 7.02
CA GLY A 103 -13.83 -3.71 8.12
C GLY A 103 -12.95 -2.58 8.68
N MET A 104 -12.26 -1.86 7.81
CA MET A 104 -11.44 -0.69 8.17
C MET A 104 -12.28 0.38 8.88
N LYS A 105 -13.44 0.74 8.33
CA LYS A 105 -14.32 1.76 8.95
C LYS A 105 -14.78 1.36 10.36
N ARG A 106 -15.14 0.09 10.56
CA ARG A 106 -15.51 -0.41 11.90
C ARG A 106 -14.35 -0.36 12.88
N ALA A 107 -13.14 -0.72 12.43
CA ALA A 107 -11.94 -0.64 13.25
C ALA A 107 -11.61 0.81 13.63
N ALA A 108 -11.62 1.72 12.67
CA ALA A 108 -11.39 3.13 12.89
C ALA A 108 -12.38 3.77 13.87
N LYS A 109 -13.67 3.41 13.74
CA LYS A 109 -14.70 3.87 14.69
C LYS A 109 -14.41 3.43 16.13
N ARG A 110 -13.83 2.22 16.30
CA ARG A 110 -13.48 1.70 17.65
C ARG A 110 -12.20 2.31 18.20
N SER A 111 -11.25 2.62 17.35
CA SER A 111 -9.90 3.05 17.74
C SER A 111 -9.66 4.56 17.66
N GLY A 112 -10.63 5.33 17.16
CA GLY A 112 -10.50 6.77 16.97
C GLY A 112 -9.65 7.20 15.78
N VAL A 113 -9.17 6.28 14.95
CA VAL A 113 -8.38 6.63 13.76
C VAL A 113 -9.24 7.37 12.74
N ASP A 114 -8.79 8.53 12.29
CA ASP A 114 -9.47 9.30 11.26
C ASP A 114 -9.20 8.72 9.87
N LEU A 115 -10.24 8.20 9.22
CA LEU A 115 -10.17 7.68 7.86
C LEU A 115 -10.61 8.68 6.78
N ARG A 116 -10.81 9.95 7.07
CA ARG A 116 -11.13 10.95 6.04
C ARG A 116 -10.04 10.95 4.95
N GLY A 117 -10.44 10.84 3.71
CA GLY A 117 -9.53 10.72 2.58
C GLY A 117 -8.74 9.40 2.51
N CYS A 118 -9.00 8.41 3.37
CA CYS A 118 -8.36 7.10 3.32
C CYS A 118 -9.20 6.08 2.54
N SER A 119 -8.55 4.98 2.18
CA SER A 119 -9.14 3.80 1.57
C SER A 119 -8.18 2.61 1.75
N PRO A 120 -8.56 1.37 1.42
CA PRO A 120 -7.61 0.26 1.39
C PRO A 120 -6.36 0.53 0.54
N HIS A 121 -6.45 1.41 -0.47
CA HIS A 121 -5.32 1.84 -1.29
C HIS A 121 -4.28 2.66 -0.52
N SER A 122 -4.63 3.21 0.66
CA SER A 122 -3.69 3.94 1.52
C SER A 122 -2.53 3.05 1.98
N LEU A 123 -2.75 1.74 2.17
CA LEU A 123 -1.68 0.80 2.56
C LEU A 123 -0.64 0.61 1.44
N ARG A 124 -1.06 0.62 0.18
CA ARG A 124 -0.14 0.64 -0.96
C ARG A 124 0.69 1.93 -1.00
N LYS A 125 0.13 3.05 -0.54
CA LYS A 125 0.91 4.30 -0.39
C LYS A 125 1.95 4.16 0.72
N VAL A 126 1.62 3.56 1.86
CA VAL A 126 2.59 3.27 2.93
C VAL A 126 3.77 2.46 2.37
N TYR A 127 3.51 1.38 1.65
CA TYR A 127 4.56 0.62 0.96
C TYR A 127 5.41 1.48 0.02
N GLY A 128 4.77 2.33 -0.78
CA GLY A 128 5.49 3.20 -1.71
C GLY A 128 6.41 4.20 -1.02
N VAL A 129 5.98 4.76 0.10
CA VAL A 129 6.81 5.64 0.95
C VAL A 129 7.97 4.86 1.56
N ASP A 130 7.72 3.67 2.10
CA ASP A 130 8.77 2.81 2.67
C ASP A 130 9.86 2.46 1.65
N VAL A 131 9.47 2.12 0.42
CA VAL A 131 10.44 1.83 -0.66
C VAL A 131 11.18 3.10 -1.07
N TYR A 132 10.48 4.22 -1.21
CA TYR A 132 11.07 5.52 -1.54
C TYR A 132 12.15 5.92 -0.51
N THR A 133 11.81 5.88 0.77
CA THR A 133 12.72 6.26 1.85
C THR A 133 13.97 5.39 1.91
N LYS A 134 13.82 4.08 1.63
CA LYS A 134 14.93 3.12 1.71
C LYS A 134 15.77 3.03 0.44
N GLN A 135 15.18 3.21 -0.73
CA GLN A 135 15.78 2.86 -2.02
C GLN A 135 15.64 3.96 -3.09
N GLY A 136 14.98 5.07 -2.76
CA GLY A 136 14.81 6.22 -3.64
C GLY A 136 13.65 6.10 -4.64
N PHE A 137 13.52 7.16 -5.44
CA PHE A 137 12.37 7.39 -6.33
C PHE A 137 12.19 6.29 -7.38
N GLU A 138 13.27 5.90 -8.06
CA GLU A 138 13.18 4.96 -9.17
C GLU A 138 12.76 3.56 -8.69
N ALA A 139 13.29 3.11 -7.55
CA ALA A 139 12.88 1.87 -6.92
C ALA A 139 11.39 1.88 -6.55
N ALA A 140 10.89 2.98 -5.97
CA ALA A 140 9.47 3.12 -5.64
C ALA A 140 8.58 3.11 -6.90
N ARG A 141 9.01 3.76 -7.99
CA ARG A 141 8.31 3.77 -9.27
C ARG A 141 8.17 2.36 -9.85
N GLN A 142 9.27 1.61 -9.86
CA GLN A 142 9.32 0.23 -10.35
C GLN A 142 8.48 -0.70 -9.47
N ALA A 143 8.65 -0.65 -8.15
CA ALA A 143 7.94 -1.47 -7.19
C ALA A 143 6.42 -1.27 -7.24
N LEU A 144 5.98 -0.04 -7.49
CA LEU A 144 4.57 0.29 -7.66
C LEU A 144 4.07 0.10 -9.10
N GLN A 145 4.93 -0.27 -10.05
CA GLN A 145 4.60 -0.39 -11.48
C GLN A 145 3.87 0.85 -12.02
N HIS A 146 4.32 2.05 -11.60
CA HIS A 146 3.74 3.29 -12.10
C HIS A 146 4.35 3.64 -13.45
N GLU A 147 3.50 3.76 -14.47
CA GLU A 147 3.90 4.20 -15.81
C GLU A 147 4.20 5.70 -15.86
N ARG A 148 3.53 6.47 -15.00
CA ARG A 148 3.65 7.93 -14.96
C ARG A 148 4.44 8.37 -13.72
N PRO A 149 5.54 9.12 -13.89
CA PRO A 149 6.38 9.61 -12.79
C PRO A 149 5.64 10.50 -11.79
N ASP A 150 4.68 11.31 -12.27
CA ASP A 150 3.88 12.22 -11.45
C ASP A 150 3.07 11.49 -10.36
N VAL A 151 2.71 10.24 -10.56
CA VAL A 151 2.02 9.45 -9.53
C VAL A 151 2.97 9.11 -8.38
N THR A 152 4.23 8.77 -8.67
CA THR A 152 5.24 8.46 -7.65
C THR A 152 5.67 9.72 -6.88
N ARG A 153 5.72 10.88 -7.52
CA ARG A 153 6.03 12.18 -6.88
C ARG A 153 5.05 12.56 -5.76
N LEU A 154 3.82 12.05 -5.79
CA LEU A 154 2.88 12.23 -4.69
C LEU A 154 3.30 11.52 -3.39
N TYR A 155 4.24 10.57 -3.47
CA TYR A 155 4.79 9.89 -2.31
C TYR A 155 5.92 10.69 -1.65
N THR A 156 6.68 11.49 -2.43
CA THR A 156 7.68 12.41 -1.88
C THR A 156 7.05 13.49 -1.02
N LEU A 157 5.84 13.93 -1.37
CA LEU A 157 5.04 14.87 -0.58
C LEU A 157 4.54 14.23 0.73
N SER A 158 4.35 12.91 0.80
CA SER A 158 3.95 12.24 2.03
C SER A 158 5.12 12.01 3.00
N ASP A 159 6.35 11.89 2.50
CA ASP A 159 7.56 11.81 3.33
C ASP A 159 7.74 13.08 4.19
N TRP A 160 7.37 14.24 3.64
CA TRP A 160 7.39 15.50 4.38
C TRP A 160 6.37 15.54 5.53
N THR A 161 5.28 14.78 5.42
CA THR A 161 4.24 14.70 6.45
C THR A 161 4.50 13.60 7.48
N THR A 162 5.49 12.72 7.28
CA THR A 162 5.80 11.59 8.16
C THR A 162 7.09 11.77 8.97
N GLY A 163 7.92 12.78 8.66
CA GLY A 163 9.10 13.17 9.43
C GLY A 163 8.74 14.04 10.64
N GLU A 164 9.63 14.92 11.04
CA GLU A 164 9.43 15.87 12.16
C GLU A 164 8.17 16.76 12.03
N ASN A 165 7.57 16.82 10.84
CA ASN A 165 6.36 17.58 10.51
C ASN A 165 5.09 16.70 10.40
N ALA A 166 5.14 15.42 10.76
CA ALA A 166 4.06 14.45 10.54
C ALA A 166 2.73 14.86 11.21
N ASP A 167 2.80 15.55 12.33
CA ASP A 167 1.63 15.97 13.12
C ASP A 167 1.16 17.39 12.78
N ARG A 168 1.79 18.05 11.80
CA ARG A 168 1.48 19.42 11.40
C ARG A 168 0.76 19.47 10.05
N PRO A 169 -0.41 20.12 9.93
CA PRO A 169 -1.04 20.33 8.65
C PRO A 169 -0.15 21.18 7.73
N LEU A 170 -0.05 20.81 6.46
CA LEU A 170 0.64 21.60 5.43
C LEU A 170 0.06 23.00 5.36
N THR A 171 0.93 24.01 5.49
CA THR A 171 0.59 25.42 5.37
C THR A 171 1.07 25.99 4.03
N ARG A 172 0.57 27.17 3.65
CA ARG A 172 1.08 27.89 2.47
C ARG A 172 2.58 28.20 2.54
N GLY A 173 3.13 28.33 3.75
CA GLY A 173 4.57 28.59 3.97
C GLY A 173 5.45 27.37 3.67
N ASP A 174 4.89 26.18 3.65
CA ASP A 174 5.62 24.94 3.38
C ASP A 174 5.78 24.67 1.87
N LEU A 175 4.94 25.31 1.04
CA LEU A 175 4.95 25.14 -0.41
C LEU A 175 6.31 25.47 -1.07
N PRO A 176 7.02 26.55 -0.71
CA PRO A 176 8.34 26.85 -1.29
C PRO A 176 9.38 25.77 -0.98
N ILE A 177 9.38 25.24 0.24
CA ILE A 177 10.32 24.18 0.69
C ILE A 177 10.05 22.89 -0.08
N LEU A 178 8.78 22.55 -0.24
CA LEU A 178 8.34 21.37 -1.01
C LEU A 178 8.69 21.50 -2.49
N LEU A 179 8.48 22.69 -3.07
CA LEU A 179 8.82 22.97 -4.46
C LEU A 179 10.34 22.92 -4.69
N ALA A 180 11.15 23.45 -3.76
CA ALA A 180 12.60 23.37 -3.84
C ALA A 180 13.09 21.91 -3.81
N LYS A 181 12.61 21.09 -2.88
CA LYS A 181 12.94 19.64 -2.84
C LYS A 181 12.56 18.92 -4.13
N ILE A 182 11.39 19.19 -4.68
CA ILE A 182 10.94 18.60 -5.95
C ILE A 182 11.84 19.05 -7.12
N GLN A 183 12.26 20.32 -7.13
CA GLN A 183 13.17 20.85 -8.16
C GLN A 183 14.57 20.23 -8.08
N ASP A 184 15.10 20.04 -6.87
CA ASP A 184 16.40 19.39 -6.65
C ASP A 184 16.36 17.92 -7.11
N GLU A 185 15.32 17.17 -6.78
CA GLU A 185 15.15 15.79 -7.25
C GLU A 185 14.98 15.68 -8.77
N ILE A 186 14.26 16.62 -9.39
CA ILE A 186 14.15 16.71 -10.86
C ILE A 186 15.52 16.98 -11.48
N SER A 187 16.29 17.90 -10.90
CA SER A 187 17.62 18.26 -11.40
C SER A 187 18.60 17.08 -11.29
N GLU A 188 18.54 16.30 -10.23
CA GLU A 188 19.34 15.07 -10.08
C GLU A 188 18.95 14.00 -11.08
N MET A 189 17.65 13.85 -11.36
CA MET A 189 17.18 12.86 -12.33
C MET A 189 17.58 13.19 -13.75
N VAL A 190 17.51 14.46 -14.14
CA VAL A 190 17.96 14.93 -15.46
C VAL A 190 19.47 14.66 -15.63
N LYS A 191 20.28 14.98 -14.62
CA LYS A 191 21.73 14.69 -14.64
C LYS A 191 22.07 13.20 -14.73
N LYS A 192 21.20 12.31 -14.27
CA LYS A 192 21.38 10.85 -14.35
C LYS A 192 20.87 10.25 -15.67
N SER A 193 19.99 10.95 -16.37
CA SER A 193 19.45 10.54 -17.68
C SER A 193 20.39 10.88 -18.84
N ASP A 194 21.31 11.82 -18.64
CA ASP A 194 22.29 12.31 -19.63
C ASP A 194 23.66 11.57 -19.52
N LYS A 195 23.73 10.49 -18.74
CA LYS A 195 24.87 9.58 -18.62
C LYS A 195 24.49 8.16 -19.05
#